data_47471ecb4017b09f783510b0f25820cb
#
_entry.id   47471ecb4017b09f783510b0f25820cb
#
_cell.length_a   1.000
_cell.length_b   1.000
_cell.length_c   1.000
_cell.angle_alpha   90.00
_cell.angle_beta   90.00
_cell.angle_gamma   90.00
#
_symmetry.space_group_name_H-M   'P 1'
#
loop_
_entity.id
_entity.type
_entity.pdbx_description
1 polymer ?
#
loop_
_entity_poly.entity_id
_entity_poly.type
_entity_poly.pdbx_seq_one_letter_code
_entity_poly.pdbx_strand_id
1 'polypeptide(L)'
;MSLNLELDPLTLRKVFAQHPSGVAALCAELDGEKTGIVASSFTVGVSLEPALVMFAVQKSSNTWPKLRDAGRIGVSVLSERNEGVCAQIASKNGDRFRGIETTGTDQGALFVDDSTLWLEASIYNEVEAGDHWVVLLEVHGHRTSGHLPQIFHDSQFHSLPVPELV
;
A
#
# COMPACT_ATOMS: atom_id res chain seq x y z
N MET A 1 9.74 -15.43 32.03
CA MET A 1 9.07 -14.50 31.10
C MET A 1 7.87 -15.22 30.51
N SER A 2 6.68 -14.70 30.73
CA SER A 2 5.43 -15.33 30.23
C SER A 2 4.89 -14.52 29.06
N LEU A 3 4.28 -15.20 28.08
CA LEU A 3 3.54 -14.55 27.01
C LEU A 3 2.19 -14.05 27.54
N ASN A 4 1.72 -12.90 27.04
CA ASN A 4 0.34 -12.48 27.20
C ASN A 4 -0.52 -13.29 26.20
N LEU A 5 -1.61 -13.89 26.69
CA LEU A 5 -2.51 -14.72 25.88
C LEU A 5 -3.81 -14.01 25.49
N GLU A 6 -3.91 -12.71 25.73
CA GLU A 6 -5.02 -11.87 25.25
C GLU A 6 -4.88 -11.63 23.75
N LEU A 7 -5.82 -12.15 22.97
CA LEU A 7 -5.83 -12.08 21.50
C LEU A 7 -7.04 -11.30 20.96
N ASP A 8 -7.62 -10.41 21.77
CA ASP A 8 -8.68 -9.55 21.27
C ASP A 8 -8.17 -8.55 20.20
N PRO A 9 -9.01 -8.11 19.25
CA PRO A 9 -8.57 -7.30 18.12
C PRO A 9 -7.91 -5.96 18.49
N LEU A 10 -8.31 -5.34 19.61
CA LEU A 10 -7.74 -4.04 20.03
C LEU A 10 -6.34 -4.22 20.61
N THR A 11 -6.14 -5.25 21.40
CA THR A 11 -4.82 -5.65 21.94
C THR A 11 -3.88 -6.04 20.79
N LEU A 12 -4.34 -6.89 19.85
CA LEU A 12 -3.53 -7.32 18.72
C LEU A 12 -3.11 -6.15 17.82
N ARG A 13 -3.99 -5.17 17.57
CA ARG A 13 -3.61 -3.97 16.81
C ARG A 13 -2.45 -3.20 17.43
N LYS A 14 -2.43 -3.06 18.75
CA LYS A 14 -1.33 -2.39 19.48
C LYS A 14 -0.04 -3.21 19.40
N VAL A 15 -0.15 -4.53 19.52
CA VAL A 15 1.01 -5.44 19.42
C VAL A 15 1.59 -5.41 18.00
N PHE A 16 0.73 -5.49 16.98
CA PHE A 16 1.18 -5.47 15.57
C PHE A 16 1.73 -4.11 15.14
N ALA A 17 1.29 -3.01 15.76
CA ALA A 17 1.84 -1.69 15.51
C ALA A 17 3.34 -1.57 15.88
N GLN A 18 3.86 -2.49 16.70
CA GLN A 18 5.29 -2.55 17.02
C GLN A 18 6.15 -3.09 15.86
N HIS A 19 5.52 -3.67 14.83
CA HIS A 19 6.23 -4.10 13.64
C HIS A 19 6.36 -2.92 12.67
N PRO A 20 7.59 -2.43 12.40
CA PRO A 20 7.78 -1.34 11.45
C PRO A 20 7.54 -1.84 10.02
N SER A 21 6.86 -1.04 9.21
CA SER A 21 6.59 -1.35 7.81
C SER A 21 6.70 -0.11 6.94
N GLY A 22 6.89 -0.30 5.65
CA GLY A 22 6.57 0.73 4.67
C GLY A 22 5.05 0.88 4.54
N VAL A 23 4.62 1.89 3.78
CA VAL A 23 3.22 2.10 3.42
C VAL A 23 3.12 2.19 1.91
N ALA A 24 2.20 1.42 1.33
CA ALA A 24 1.92 1.46 -0.09
C ALA A 24 0.49 1.96 -0.34
N ALA A 25 0.34 2.86 -1.31
CA ALA A 25 -0.93 3.18 -1.93
C ALA A 25 -1.11 2.30 -3.17
N LEU A 26 -2.23 1.58 -3.24
CA LEU A 26 -2.62 0.75 -4.38
C LEU A 26 -3.80 1.45 -5.05
N CYS A 27 -3.60 1.96 -6.26
CA CYS A 27 -4.56 2.84 -6.91
C CYS A 27 -4.78 2.46 -8.38
N ALA A 28 -5.97 2.80 -8.88
CA ALA A 28 -6.33 2.70 -10.29
C ALA A 28 -7.26 3.84 -10.68
N GLU A 29 -7.33 4.12 -11.97
CA GLU A 29 -8.35 4.97 -12.57
C GLU A 29 -9.27 4.12 -13.45
N LEU A 30 -10.56 4.13 -13.13
CA LEU A 30 -11.60 3.37 -13.81
C LEU A 30 -12.68 4.35 -14.28
N ASP A 31 -12.94 4.40 -15.58
CA ASP A 31 -13.95 5.28 -16.20
C ASP A 31 -13.81 6.76 -15.77
N GLY A 32 -12.56 7.23 -15.59
CA GLY A 32 -12.24 8.58 -15.16
C GLY A 32 -12.36 8.82 -13.64
N GLU A 33 -12.69 7.78 -12.86
CA GLU A 33 -12.73 7.85 -11.40
C GLU A 33 -11.48 7.23 -10.76
N LYS A 34 -10.78 8.00 -9.93
CA LYS A 34 -9.64 7.52 -9.16
C LYS A 34 -10.11 6.72 -7.95
N THR A 35 -9.59 5.53 -7.77
CA THR A 35 -9.85 4.69 -6.61
C THR A 35 -8.54 4.17 -6.03
N GLY A 36 -8.51 3.93 -4.72
CA GLY A 36 -7.29 3.46 -4.08
C GLY A 36 -7.50 3.06 -2.63
N ILE A 37 -6.56 2.27 -2.15
CA ILE A 37 -6.43 1.86 -0.74
C ILE A 37 -4.98 2.07 -0.32
N VAL A 38 -4.74 2.12 0.98
CA VAL A 38 -3.41 2.11 1.56
C VAL A 38 -3.22 0.86 2.40
N ALA A 39 -2.04 0.28 2.32
CA ALA A 39 -1.68 -0.95 3.04
C ALA A 39 -0.29 -0.82 3.68
N SER A 40 -0.22 -1.08 4.98
CA SER A 40 1.02 -1.32 5.72
C SER A 40 1.46 -2.79 5.64
N SER A 41 0.58 -3.67 5.19
CA SER A 41 0.86 -5.10 4.99
C SER A 41 1.54 -5.41 3.64
N PHE A 42 1.87 -4.38 2.86
CA PHE A 42 2.53 -4.58 1.57
C PHE A 42 3.93 -5.17 1.73
N THR A 43 4.20 -6.23 0.98
CA THR A 43 5.45 -7.00 1.05
C THR A 43 5.99 -7.23 -0.35
N VAL A 44 7.28 -6.95 -0.55
CA VAL A 44 8.02 -7.21 -1.78
C VAL A 44 8.80 -8.52 -1.69
N GLY A 45 9.26 -9.03 -2.85
CA GLY A 45 10.13 -10.21 -2.89
C GLY A 45 9.42 -11.52 -2.53
N VAL A 46 8.12 -11.62 -2.75
CA VAL A 46 7.34 -12.87 -2.58
C VAL A 46 7.82 -13.93 -3.58
N SER A 47 8.08 -13.52 -4.82
CA SER A 47 8.69 -14.32 -5.87
C SER A 47 9.45 -13.41 -6.84
N LEU A 48 10.44 -13.95 -7.54
CA LEU A 48 11.15 -13.25 -8.62
C LEU A 48 10.80 -13.81 -9.99
N GLU A 49 10.27 -15.02 -10.08
CA GLU A 49 9.86 -15.67 -11.33
C GLU A 49 8.58 -16.50 -11.10
N PRO A 50 7.40 -15.97 -11.44
CA PRO A 50 7.13 -14.59 -11.83
C PRO A 50 7.42 -13.60 -10.69
N ALA A 51 7.60 -12.31 -11.05
CA ALA A 51 7.84 -11.26 -10.07
C ALA A 51 6.56 -10.97 -9.29
N LEU A 52 6.50 -11.36 -8.01
CA LEU A 52 5.32 -11.21 -7.17
C LEU A 52 5.59 -10.34 -5.94
N VAL A 53 4.59 -9.53 -5.63
CA VAL A 53 4.43 -8.79 -4.37
C VAL A 53 3.09 -9.16 -3.75
N MET A 54 2.86 -8.84 -2.47
CA MET A 54 1.58 -9.12 -1.82
C MET A 54 1.15 -8.01 -0.86
N PHE A 55 -0.14 -8.00 -0.53
CA PHE A 55 -0.70 -7.23 0.57
C PHE A 55 -1.94 -7.94 1.12
N ALA A 56 -2.37 -7.53 2.31
CA ALA A 56 -3.62 -7.99 2.90
C ALA A 56 -4.67 -6.88 2.87
N VAL A 57 -5.92 -7.22 2.53
CA VAL A 57 -7.06 -6.32 2.53
C VAL A 57 -8.25 -6.94 3.24
N GLN A 58 -8.95 -6.16 4.06
CA GLN A 58 -10.14 -6.64 4.77
C GLN A 58 -11.24 -7.05 3.79
N LYS A 59 -11.90 -8.17 4.05
CA LYS A 59 -13.09 -8.63 3.30
C LYS A 59 -14.25 -7.63 3.34
N SER A 60 -14.30 -6.79 4.38
CA SER A 60 -15.27 -5.69 4.54
C SER A 60 -14.92 -4.41 3.78
N SER A 61 -13.82 -4.37 3.03
CA SER A 61 -13.43 -3.20 2.24
C SER A 61 -14.44 -2.90 1.14
N ASN A 62 -14.99 -1.68 1.12
CA ASN A 62 -15.86 -1.20 0.04
C ASN A 62 -15.07 -0.73 -1.19
N THR A 63 -13.78 -0.53 -1.06
CA THR A 63 -12.90 -0.06 -2.15
C THR A 63 -12.28 -1.22 -2.92
N TRP A 64 -11.94 -2.31 -2.22
CA TRP A 64 -11.29 -3.45 -2.85
C TRP A 64 -12.07 -4.05 -4.03
N PRO A 65 -13.40 -4.26 -3.97
CA PRO A 65 -14.15 -4.76 -5.11
C PRO A 65 -13.99 -3.90 -6.37
N LYS A 66 -13.93 -2.57 -6.23
CA LYS A 66 -13.69 -1.66 -7.36
C LYS A 66 -12.26 -1.81 -7.90
N LEU A 67 -11.27 -1.81 -7.01
CA LEU A 67 -9.88 -1.92 -7.38
C LEU A 67 -9.55 -3.29 -8.00
N ARG A 68 -10.23 -4.34 -7.56
CA ARG A 68 -10.13 -5.71 -8.10
C ARG A 68 -10.50 -5.78 -9.58
N ASP A 69 -11.44 -4.95 -10.03
CA ASP A 69 -11.90 -4.93 -11.42
C ASP A 69 -10.94 -4.16 -12.35
N ALA A 70 -9.91 -3.51 -11.79
CA ALA A 70 -8.91 -2.82 -12.58
C ALA A 70 -8.00 -3.81 -13.31
N GLY A 71 -7.78 -3.59 -14.60
CA GLY A 71 -6.85 -4.39 -15.40
C GLY A 71 -5.40 -4.24 -14.96
N ARG A 72 -5.06 -3.06 -14.42
CA ARG A 72 -3.76 -2.72 -13.82
C ARG A 72 -3.96 -1.90 -12.55
N ILE A 73 -3.10 -2.14 -11.59
CA ILE A 73 -3.03 -1.44 -10.31
C ILE A 73 -1.66 -0.78 -10.21
N GLY A 74 -1.64 0.51 -9.94
CA GLY A 74 -0.42 1.22 -9.58
C GLY A 74 -0.16 1.07 -8.09
N VAL A 75 0.98 0.50 -7.74
CA VAL A 75 1.45 0.42 -6.35
C VAL A 75 2.50 1.50 -6.16
N SER A 76 2.28 2.39 -5.21
CA SER A 76 3.19 3.48 -4.85
C SER A 76 3.64 3.30 -3.41
N VAL A 77 4.91 2.94 -3.21
CA VAL A 77 5.50 2.96 -1.86
C VAL A 77 5.78 4.41 -1.49
N LEU A 78 5.05 4.90 -0.50
CA LEU A 78 5.06 6.31 -0.13
C LEU A 78 6.42 6.75 0.44
N SER A 79 6.82 7.97 0.11
CA SER A 79 8.06 8.60 0.58
C SER A 79 7.79 9.64 1.68
N GLU A 80 8.88 10.21 2.21
CA GLU A 80 8.81 11.36 3.13
C GLU A 80 8.12 12.58 2.53
N ARG A 81 7.97 12.64 1.19
CA ARG A 81 7.28 13.75 0.48
C ARG A 81 5.77 13.57 0.41
N ASN A 82 5.27 12.38 0.74
CA ASN A 82 3.84 12.07 0.69
C ASN A 82 3.14 12.26 2.06
N GLU A 83 3.53 13.29 2.82
CA GLU A 83 2.89 13.59 4.11
C GLU A 83 1.38 13.80 3.93
N GLY A 84 0.58 13.16 4.80
CA GLY A 84 -0.88 13.24 4.76
C GLY A 84 -1.57 12.40 3.68
N VAL A 85 -0.88 11.98 2.63
CA VAL A 85 -1.46 11.19 1.52
C VAL A 85 -2.07 9.89 2.02
N CYS A 86 -1.39 9.17 2.91
CA CYS A 86 -1.89 7.93 3.49
C CYS A 86 -3.25 8.12 4.17
N ALA A 87 -3.36 9.13 5.06
CA ALA A 87 -4.59 9.42 5.78
C ALA A 87 -5.73 9.85 4.84
N GLN A 88 -5.40 10.63 3.80
CA GLN A 88 -6.38 11.11 2.84
C GLN A 88 -6.93 9.97 1.97
N ILE A 89 -6.08 9.10 1.40
CA ILE A 89 -6.53 7.95 0.60
C ILE A 89 -7.29 6.93 1.46
N ALA A 90 -6.92 6.77 2.74
CA ALA A 90 -7.62 5.91 3.68
C ALA A 90 -8.96 6.47 4.18
N SER A 91 -9.25 7.76 3.92
CA SER A 91 -10.48 8.40 4.37
C SER A 91 -11.71 7.69 3.80
N LYS A 92 -12.77 7.63 4.62
CA LYS A 92 -14.08 7.10 4.19
C LYS A 92 -14.95 8.16 3.53
N ASN A 93 -14.59 9.43 3.64
CA ASN A 93 -15.42 10.57 3.24
C ASN A 93 -14.66 11.51 2.29
N GLY A 94 -15.41 12.16 1.40
CA GLY A 94 -14.89 13.17 0.50
C GLY A 94 -14.10 12.64 -0.69
N ASP A 95 -13.51 13.55 -1.45
CA ASP A 95 -12.61 13.23 -2.55
C ASP A 95 -11.22 12.87 -2.00
N ARG A 96 -10.93 11.58 -2.02
CA ARG A 96 -9.70 11.02 -1.46
C ARG A 96 -8.42 11.36 -2.24
N PHE A 97 -8.58 11.88 -3.47
CA PHE A 97 -7.47 12.26 -4.34
C PHE A 97 -7.33 13.78 -4.53
N ARG A 98 -8.16 14.58 -3.86
CA ARG A 98 -8.13 16.05 -3.98
C ARG A 98 -6.74 16.61 -3.64
N GLY A 99 -6.10 17.26 -4.62
CA GLY A 99 -4.79 17.88 -4.43
C GLY A 99 -3.61 16.89 -4.33
N ILE A 100 -3.85 15.60 -4.55
CA ILE A 100 -2.78 14.60 -4.68
C ILE A 100 -2.38 14.54 -6.15
N GLU A 101 -1.12 14.87 -6.45
CA GLU A 101 -0.55 14.70 -7.78
C GLU A 101 -0.41 13.20 -8.07
N THR A 102 -0.85 12.80 -9.26
CA THR A 102 -0.86 11.40 -9.66
C THR A 102 -0.55 11.25 -11.14
N THR A 103 0.16 10.18 -11.48
CA THR A 103 0.46 9.78 -12.86
C THR A 103 -0.25 8.48 -13.18
N GLY A 104 -1.04 8.46 -14.26
CA GLY A 104 -1.76 7.27 -14.75
C GLY A 104 -1.06 6.61 -15.93
N THR A 105 -1.41 5.35 -16.19
CA THR A 105 -1.05 4.64 -17.42
C THR A 105 -2.28 4.39 -18.29
N ASP A 106 -2.07 4.14 -19.58
CA ASP A 106 -3.15 3.82 -20.52
C ASP A 106 -3.93 2.54 -20.14
N GLN A 107 -3.37 1.72 -19.26
CA GLN A 107 -4.00 0.48 -18.76
C GLN A 107 -4.74 0.68 -17.43
N GLY A 108 -4.81 1.92 -16.93
CA GLY A 108 -5.58 2.27 -15.74
C GLY A 108 -4.81 2.19 -14.41
N ALA A 109 -3.53 1.82 -14.40
CA ALA A 109 -2.72 1.93 -13.20
C ALA A 109 -2.54 3.42 -12.83
N LEU A 110 -2.68 3.75 -11.54
CA LEU A 110 -2.56 5.12 -11.04
C LEU A 110 -1.48 5.17 -9.95
N PHE A 111 -0.52 6.05 -10.11
CA PHE A 111 0.59 6.23 -9.17
C PHE A 111 0.48 7.56 -8.44
N VAL A 112 0.86 7.55 -7.16
CA VAL A 112 1.06 8.77 -6.37
C VAL A 112 2.45 9.32 -6.68
N ASP A 113 2.52 10.57 -7.12
CA ASP A 113 3.78 11.21 -7.45
C ASP A 113 4.67 11.38 -6.22
N ASP A 114 5.96 11.57 -6.43
CA ASP A 114 6.99 11.68 -5.39
C ASP A 114 7.15 10.44 -4.47
N SER A 115 6.51 9.32 -4.78
CA SER A 115 6.71 8.07 -4.05
C SER A 115 8.11 7.49 -4.27
N THR A 116 8.61 6.69 -3.33
CA THR A 116 9.93 6.04 -3.40
C THR A 116 10.02 5.04 -4.54
N LEU A 117 8.96 4.24 -4.71
CA LEU A 117 8.89 3.14 -5.67
C LEU A 117 7.49 3.09 -6.28
N TRP A 118 7.43 2.92 -7.60
CA TRP A 118 6.22 2.55 -8.34
C TRP A 118 6.34 1.14 -8.89
N LEU A 119 5.27 0.37 -8.78
CA LEU A 119 5.12 -0.93 -9.44
C LEU A 119 3.78 -0.95 -10.18
N GLU A 120 3.81 -1.21 -11.48
CA GLU A 120 2.60 -1.54 -12.23
C GLU A 120 2.35 -3.04 -12.10
N ALA A 121 1.16 -3.41 -11.66
CA ALA A 121 0.87 -4.79 -11.34
C ALA A 121 -0.55 -5.20 -11.75
N SER A 122 -0.78 -6.50 -11.84
CA SER A 122 -2.11 -7.10 -11.96
C SER A 122 -2.31 -8.18 -10.90
N ILE A 123 -3.57 -8.51 -10.61
CA ILE A 123 -3.87 -9.57 -9.65
C ILE A 123 -3.42 -10.92 -10.22
N TYR A 124 -2.54 -11.59 -9.49
CA TYR A 124 -2.07 -12.94 -9.80
C TYR A 124 -2.95 -13.99 -9.11
N ASN A 125 -3.25 -13.81 -7.82
CA ASN A 125 -4.08 -14.70 -7.04
C ASN A 125 -4.60 -14.02 -5.76
N GLU A 126 -5.70 -14.51 -5.23
CA GLU A 126 -6.28 -14.09 -3.95
C GLU A 126 -6.51 -15.32 -3.08
N VAL A 127 -6.07 -15.25 -1.83
CA VAL A 127 -6.18 -16.33 -0.85
C VAL A 127 -6.95 -15.83 0.37
N GLU A 128 -7.96 -16.58 0.81
CA GLU A 128 -8.67 -16.28 2.05
C GLU A 128 -7.75 -16.47 3.27
N ALA A 129 -7.71 -15.44 4.13
CA ALA A 129 -6.93 -15.42 5.35
C ALA A 129 -7.75 -14.79 6.49
N GLY A 130 -8.61 -15.58 7.13
CA GLY A 130 -9.48 -15.09 8.19
C GLY A 130 -10.47 -14.02 7.71
N ASP A 131 -10.41 -12.81 8.29
CA ASP A 131 -11.22 -11.64 7.93
C ASP A 131 -10.61 -10.81 6.79
N HIS A 132 -9.49 -11.25 6.21
CA HIS A 132 -8.79 -10.60 5.11
C HIS A 132 -8.71 -11.51 3.86
N TRP A 133 -8.37 -10.87 2.73
CA TRP A 133 -7.75 -11.50 1.58
C TRP A 133 -6.26 -11.22 1.60
N VAL A 134 -5.43 -12.21 1.34
CA VAL A 134 -4.03 -12.02 0.92
C VAL A 134 -4.03 -11.99 -0.60
N VAL A 135 -3.64 -10.86 -1.17
CA VAL A 135 -3.62 -10.65 -2.61
C VAL A 135 -2.20 -10.70 -3.11
N LEU A 136 -1.93 -11.58 -4.05
CA LEU A 136 -0.69 -11.66 -4.80
C LEU A 136 -0.84 -10.84 -6.08
N LEU A 137 0.12 -9.96 -6.33
CA LEU A 137 0.17 -9.13 -7.53
C LEU A 137 1.40 -9.49 -8.34
N GLU A 138 1.22 -9.71 -9.64
CA GLU A 138 2.32 -9.86 -10.61
C GLU A 138 2.75 -8.49 -11.10
N VAL A 139 4.05 -8.21 -11.00
CA VAL A 139 4.67 -6.94 -11.40
C VAL A 139 5.02 -6.97 -12.88
N HIS A 140 4.61 -5.92 -13.61
CA HIS A 140 4.85 -5.75 -15.05
C HIS A 140 5.82 -4.61 -15.36
N GLY A 141 5.97 -3.65 -14.45
CA GLY A 141 6.87 -2.51 -14.61
C GLY A 141 7.20 -1.86 -13.29
N HIS A 142 8.30 -1.12 -13.25
CA HIS A 142 8.74 -0.45 -12.03
C HIS A 142 9.47 0.88 -12.32
N ARG A 143 9.47 1.76 -11.33
CA ARG A 143 10.25 3.00 -11.30
C ARG A 143 10.65 3.31 -9.86
N THR A 144 11.89 3.79 -9.67
CA THR A 144 12.38 4.32 -8.39
C THR A 144 12.70 5.80 -8.52
N SER A 145 12.45 6.58 -7.48
CA SER A 145 12.69 8.03 -7.47
C SER A 145 13.97 8.43 -6.74
N GLY A 146 14.45 7.61 -5.83
CA GLY A 146 15.53 7.95 -4.90
C GLY A 146 15.06 8.70 -3.64
N HIS A 147 13.76 9.00 -3.49
CA HIS A 147 13.21 9.56 -2.25
C HIS A 147 13.24 8.52 -1.14
N LEU A 148 13.43 8.97 0.11
CA LEU A 148 13.46 8.08 1.28
C LEU A 148 12.04 7.56 1.57
N PRO A 149 11.88 6.26 1.91
CA PRO A 149 10.58 5.71 2.21
C PRO A 149 10.02 6.25 3.53
N GLN A 150 8.71 6.39 3.58
CA GLN A 150 7.97 6.64 4.81
C GLN A 150 7.83 5.32 5.58
N ILE A 151 8.17 5.32 6.86
CA ILE A 151 8.06 4.17 7.74
C ILE A 151 6.88 4.36 8.69
N PHE A 152 6.04 3.35 8.80
CA PHE A 152 4.94 3.31 9.75
C PHE A 152 5.30 2.38 10.92
N HIS A 153 5.33 2.94 12.14
CA HIS A 153 5.63 2.21 13.37
C HIS A 153 4.89 2.84 14.53
N ASP A 154 4.34 2.02 15.40
CA ASP A 154 3.56 2.43 16.58
C ASP A 154 2.49 3.49 16.27
N SER A 155 1.77 3.27 15.16
CA SER A 155 0.72 4.17 14.65
C SER A 155 1.20 5.57 14.27
N GLN A 156 2.50 5.75 14.02
CA GLN A 156 3.13 6.99 13.62
C GLN A 156 3.97 6.81 12.35
N PHE A 157 4.13 7.90 11.60
CA PHE A 157 5.02 7.95 10.45
C PHE A 157 6.39 8.47 10.86
N HIS A 158 7.44 7.82 10.36
CA HIS A 158 8.83 8.16 10.58
C HIS A 158 9.56 8.25 9.25
N SER A 159 10.55 9.13 9.17
CA SER A 159 11.49 9.19 8.05
C SER A 159 12.81 8.50 8.45
N LEU A 160 13.44 7.85 7.49
CA LEU A 160 14.78 7.32 7.70
C LEU A 160 15.78 8.50 7.80
N PRO A 161 16.80 8.41 8.69
CA PRO A 161 17.85 9.41 8.70
C PRO A 161 18.60 9.38 7.36
N VAL A 162 18.90 10.56 6.82
CA VAL A 162 19.78 10.67 5.65
C VAL A 162 21.17 10.17 6.07
N PRO A 163 21.79 9.20 5.38
CA PRO A 163 23.14 8.80 5.69
C PRO A 163 24.08 10.01 5.56
N GLU A 164 24.79 10.36 6.62
CA GLU A 164 25.91 11.28 6.46
C GLU A 164 26.94 10.59 5.57
N LEU A 165 27.21 11.19 4.41
CA LEU A 165 28.30 10.75 3.55
C LEU A 165 29.61 11.00 4.30
N VAL A 166 30.21 9.93 4.81
CA VAL A 166 31.56 9.94 5.41
C VAL A 166 32.61 10.00 4.31
#